data_4db0dc37ea605fe2c5e659f752f29c85
#
_entry.id   4db0dc37ea605fe2c5e659f752f29c85
#
_cell.length_a   1.000
_cell.length_b   1.000
_cell.length_c   1.000
_cell.angle_alpha   90.00
_cell.angle_beta   90.00
_cell.angle_gamma   90.00
#
_symmetry.space_group_name_H-M   'P 1'
#
loop_
_entity.id
_entity.type
_entity.pdbx_description
1 polymer ?
#
loop_
_entity_poly.entity_id
_entity_poly.type
_entity_poly.pdbx_seq_one_letter_code
_entity_poly.pdbx_strand_id
1 'polypeptide(L)'
;MTTQPLTELIIQGIQERKGRKIVHIDLAQIESSPAPDFFICEGTSQTHVGAVADAVRDYLIEHGNIKPYNYDGYQNAQWIVLDYGSALVHIFAPLERERYNLEELWSDGKITEIPDLD
;
A
#
# COMPACT_ATOMS: atom_id res chain seq x y z
N MET A 1 -7.18 -18.10 -18.94
CA MET A 1 -7.45 -16.80 -18.32
C MET A 1 -6.43 -16.52 -17.25
N THR A 2 -5.68 -15.45 -17.42
CA THR A 2 -4.62 -15.11 -16.49
C THR A 2 -5.14 -14.16 -15.43
N THR A 3 -4.98 -14.52 -14.16
CA THR A 3 -5.31 -13.65 -13.05
C THR A 3 -4.08 -12.78 -12.76
N GLN A 4 -4.26 -11.48 -12.66
CA GLN A 4 -3.16 -10.59 -12.31
C GLN A 4 -2.68 -10.87 -10.88
N PRO A 5 -1.37 -10.87 -10.65
CA PRO A 5 -0.85 -11.01 -9.29
C PRO A 5 -1.36 -9.89 -8.38
N LEU A 6 -1.54 -10.21 -7.11
CA LEU A 6 -1.99 -9.22 -6.11
C LEU A 6 -1.09 -7.99 -6.09
N THR A 7 0.23 -8.18 -6.21
CA THR A 7 1.20 -7.09 -6.26
C THR A 7 0.87 -6.07 -7.36
N GLU A 8 0.60 -6.57 -8.57
CA GLU A 8 0.27 -5.69 -9.70
C GLU A 8 -1.03 -4.94 -9.46
N LEU A 9 -2.05 -5.62 -8.95
CA LEU A 9 -3.34 -5.00 -8.67
C LEU A 9 -3.22 -3.89 -7.64
N ILE A 10 -2.44 -4.11 -6.59
CA ILE A 10 -2.24 -3.10 -5.54
C ILE A 10 -1.55 -1.88 -6.13
N ILE A 11 -0.47 -2.08 -6.88
CA ILE A 11 0.27 -0.97 -7.49
C ILE A 11 -0.63 -0.18 -8.43
N GLN A 12 -1.38 -0.85 -9.29
CA GLN A 12 -2.29 -0.20 -10.22
C GLN A 12 -3.39 0.56 -9.48
N GLY A 13 -3.92 -0.02 -8.40
CA GLY A 13 -4.92 0.64 -7.57
C GLY A 13 -4.39 1.94 -6.96
N ILE A 14 -3.16 1.92 -6.45
CA ILE A 14 -2.52 3.13 -5.92
C ILE A 14 -2.37 4.19 -7.03
N GLN A 15 -1.98 3.76 -8.21
CA GLN A 15 -1.76 4.65 -9.35
C GLN A 15 -3.04 5.28 -9.88
N GLU A 16 -4.20 4.65 -9.66
CA GLU A 16 -5.49 5.17 -10.12
C GLU A 16 -5.79 6.57 -9.57
N ARG A 17 -5.33 6.88 -8.38
CA ARG A 17 -5.46 8.21 -7.77
C ARG A 17 -4.12 8.86 -7.53
N LYS A 18 -3.11 8.45 -8.31
CA LYS A 18 -1.79 9.05 -8.29
C LYS A 18 -1.15 9.05 -6.91
N GLY A 19 -1.27 7.95 -6.19
CA GLY A 19 -0.50 7.72 -4.97
C GLY A 19 0.97 7.86 -5.31
N ARG A 20 1.73 8.50 -4.44
CA ARG A 20 3.11 8.91 -4.73
C ARG A 20 4.12 8.10 -3.98
N LYS A 21 5.35 8.06 -4.52
CA LYS A 21 6.50 7.44 -3.87
C LYS A 21 6.20 6.02 -3.41
N ILE A 22 5.70 5.23 -4.34
CA ILE A 22 5.31 3.85 -4.06
C ILE A 22 6.56 3.00 -3.83
N VAL A 23 6.54 2.22 -2.76
CA VAL A 23 7.62 1.29 -2.42
C VAL A 23 6.99 -0.07 -2.14
N HIS A 24 7.59 -1.12 -2.67
CA HIS A 24 7.25 -2.50 -2.34
C HIS A 24 8.40 -3.09 -1.53
N ILE A 25 8.10 -3.65 -0.38
CA ILE A 25 9.07 -4.34 0.45
C ILE A 25 8.72 -5.82 0.50
N ASP A 26 9.61 -6.65 -0.03
CA ASP A 26 9.45 -8.10 0.01
C ASP A 26 10.04 -8.61 1.33
N LEU A 27 9.16 -9.09 2.19
CA LEU A 27 9.49 -9.57 3.53
C LEU A 27 9.30 -11.09 3.67
N ALA A 28 9.19 -11.81 2.56
CA ALA A 28 8.90 -13.23 2.57
C ALA A 28 9.94 -14.06 3.34
N GLN A 29 11.18 -13.58 3.42
CA GLN A 29 12.26 -14.27 4.11
C GLN A 29 12.40 -13.84 5.58
N ILE A 30 11.57 -12.93 6.05
CA ILE A 30 11.64 -12.39 7.40
C ILE A 30 10.47 -12.94 8.22
N GLU A 31 10.76 -13.88 9.10
CA GLU A 31 9.74 -14.59 9.89
C GLU A 31 8.95 -13.67 10.82
N SER A 32 9.56 -12.61 11.33
CA SER A 32 8.90 -11.68 12.25
C SER A 32 7.93 -10.73 11.58
N SER A 33 7.90 -10.70 10.25
CA SER A 33 7.02 -9.81 9.50
C SER A 33 5.56 -10.24 9.62
N PRO A 34 4.62 -9.29 9.80
CA PRO A 34 3.18 -9.62 9.86
C PRO A 34 2.61 -10.05 8.51
N ALA A 35 3.29 -9.75 7.41
CA ALA A 35 2.88 -10.16 6.08
C ALA A 35 4.09 -10.28 5.17
N PRO A 36 4.04 -11.14 4.14
CA PRO A 36 5.19 -11.28 3.21
C PRO A 36 5.47 -10.04 2.37
N ASP A 37 4.47 -9.21 2.12
CA ASP A 37 4.63 -8.02 1.27
C ASP A 37 4.06 -6.78 1.93
N PHE A 38 4.86 -5.71 1.90
CA PHE A 38 4.41 -4.38 2.31
C PHE A 38 4.40 -3.47 1.08
N PHE A 39 3.37 -2.67 0.96
CA PHE A 39 3.29 -1.60 -0.03
C PHE A 39 3.15 -0.29 0.72
N ILE A 40 4.00 0.67 0.44
CA ILE A 40 4.00 1.96 1.11
C ILE A 40 3.90 3.04 0.05
N CYS A 41 2.98 3.96 0.25
CA CYS A 41 2.84 5.12 -0.63
C CYS A 41 2.34 6.30 0.18
N GLU A 42 2.22 7.45 -0.47
CA GLU A 42 1.72 8.63 0.21
C GLU A 42 0.76 9.42 -0.66
N GLY A 43 -0.13 10.16 0.01
CA GLY A 43 -0.99 11.13 -0.63
C GLY A 43 -0.54 12.53 -0.22
N THR A 44 -0.92 13.55 -1.00
CA THR A 44 -0.49 14.93 -0.78
C THR A 44 -1.31 15.66 0.30
N SER A 45 -2.46 15.08 0.67
CA SER A 45 -3.36 15.64 1.68
C SER A 45 -4.14 14.50 2.32
N GLN A 46 -4.86 14.79 3.41
CA GLN A 46 -5.73 13.79 4.05
C GLN A 46 -6.78 13.28 3.07
N THR A 47 -7.38 14.18 2.30
CA THR A 47 -8.37 13.79 1.29
C THR A 47 -7.74 12.87 0.24
N HIS A 48 -6.53 13.16 -0.19
CA HIS A 48 -5.82 12.35 -1.18
C HIS A 48 -5.46 10.97 -0.60
N VAL A 49 -5.01 10.92 0.64
CA VAL A 49 -4.71 9.64 1.31
C VAL A 49 -5.96 8.75 1.32
N GLY A 50 -7.12 9.30 1.70
CA GLY A 50 -8.38 8.55 1.68
C GLY A 50 -8.77 8.11 0.28
N ALA A 51 -8.59 8.99 -0.71
CA ALA A 51 -8.93 8.67 -2.10
C ALA A 51 -8.05 7.55 -2.66
N VAL A 52 -6.77 7.56 -2.33
CA VAL A 52 -5.84 6.49 -2.75
C VAL A 52 -6.26 5.15 -2.13
N ALA A 53 -6.57 5.14 -0.83
CA ALA A 53 -7.01 3.93 -0.15
C ALA A 53 -8.31 3.38 -0.77
N ASP A 54 -9.27 4.25 -1.04
CA ASP A 54 -10.52 3.84 -1.70
C ASP A 54 -10.25 3.28 -3.09
N ALA A 55 -9.35 3.91 -3.84
CA ALA A 55 -9.00 3.46 -5.19
C ALA A 55 -8.39 2.05 -5.17
N VAL A 56 -7.53 1.76 -4.22
CA VAL A 56 -6.96 0.42 -4.08
C VAL A 56 -8.07 -0.60 -3.82
N ARG A 57 -8.95 -0.30 -2.87
CA ARG A 57 -10.05 -1.21 -2.53
C ARG A 57 -10.96 -1.44 -3.72
N ASP A 58 -11.37 -0.38 -4.40
CA ASP A 58 -12.25 -0.47 -5.56
C ASP A 58 -11.60 -1.23 -6.71
N TYR A 59 -10.33 -0.93 -6.98
CA TYR A 59 -9.59 -1.56 -8.07
C TYR A 59 -9.46 -3.07 -7.84
N LEU A 60 -9.17 -3.49 -6.61
CA LEU A 60 -9.01 -4.90 -6.30
C LEU A 60 -10.34 -5.66 -6.37
N ILE A 61 -11.44 -5.03 -5.97
CA ILE A 61 -12.76 -5.62 -6.14
C ILE A 61 -13.09 -5.76 -7.62
N GLU A 62 -12.87 -4.70 -8.38
CA GLU A 62 -13.25 -4.64 -9.80
C GLU A 62 -12.44 -5.59 -10.67
N HIS A 63 -11.15 -5.69 -10.44
CA HIS A 63 -10.24 -6.44 -11.29
C HIS A 63 -9.81 -7.79 -10.74
N GLY A 64 -10.02 -8.06 -9.45
CA GLY A 64 -9.60 -9.30 -8.83
C GLY A 64 -10.64 -9.95 -7.93
N ASN A 65 -11.77 -9.28 -7.72
CA ASN A 65 -12.80 -9.72 -6.77
C ASN A 65 -12.19 -9.97 -5.38
N ILE A 66 -11.27 -9.09 -4.97
CA ILE A 66 -10.52 -9.20 -3.72
C ILE A 66 -10.94 -8.08 -2.78
N LYS A 67 -11.32 -8.44 -1.57
CA LYS A 67 -11.65 -7.49 -0.50
C LYS A 67 -10.61 -7.58 0.61
N PRO A 68 -10.27 -6.46 1.27
CA PRO A 68 -9.36 -6.55 2.41
C PRO A 68 -10.04 -7.30 3.58
N TYR A 69 -9.26 -8.03 4.34
CA TYR A 69 -9.75 -8.64 5.57
C TYR A 69 -10.05 -7.59 6.62
N ASN A 70 -9.30 -6.51 6.60
CA ASN A 70 -9.43 -5.44 7.59
C ASN A 70 -8.81 -4.16 7.04
N TYR A 71 -9.24 -3.02 7.57
CA TYR A 71 -8.62 -1.74 7.25
C TYR A 71 -8.83 -0.78 8.43
N ASP A 72 -7.95 0.22 8.54
CA ASP A 72 -7.98 1.15 9.66
C ASP A 72 -7.35 2.47 9.24
N GLY A 73 -7.67 3.53 9.96
CA GLY A 73 -7.05 4.84 9.80
C GLY A 73 -7.82 5.85 8.96
N TYR A 74 -8.98 5.47 8.43
CA TYR A 74 -9.78 6.37 7.57
C TYR A 74 -10.23 7.64 8.28
N GLN A 75 -10.49 7.56 9.56
CA GLN A 75 -11.02 8.70 10.32
C GLN A 75 -10.07 9.90 10.30
N ASN A 76 -8.79 9.65 10.52
CA ASN A 76 -7.78 10.71 10.51
C ASN A 76 -7.10 10.88 9.16
N ALA A 77 -7.08 9.83 8.36
CA ALA A 77 -6.50 9.79 7.02
C ALA A 77 -5.04 10.30 6.96
N GLN A 78 -4.27 10.03 8.01
CA GLN A 78 -2.84 10.31 8.06
C GLN A 78 -2.02 9.05 7.81
N TRP A 79 -2.58 7.91 8.16
CA TRP A 79 -1.99 6.60 7.93
C TRP A 79 -3.12 5.59 7.84
N ILE A 80 -3.42 5.15 6.62
CA ILE A 80 -4.43 4.13 6.38
C ILE A 80 -3.73 2.82 6.05
N VAL A 81 -4.17 1.74 6.68
CA VAL A 81 -3.65 0.41 6.44
C VAL A 81 -4.77 -0.45 5.85
N LEU A 82 -4.46 -1.13 4.75
CA LEU A 82 -5.37 -2.11 4.15
C LEU A 82 -4.70 -3.49 4.29
N ASP A 83 -5.38 -4.41 4.95
CA ASP A 83 -4.86 -5.75 5.25
C ASP A 83 -5.47 -6.77 4.29
N TYR A 84 -4.65 -7.28 3.39
CA TYR A 84 -5.05 -8.33 2.44
C TYR A 84 -4.49 -9.71 2.82
N GLY A 85 -4.03 -9.87 4.04
CA GLY A 85 -3.47 -11.13 4.52
C GLY A 85 -2.03 -11.32 4.09
N SER A 86 -1.80 -11.61 2.82
CA SER A 86 -0.44 -11.75 2.28
C SER A 86 0.24 -10.41 1.99
N ALA A 87 -0.51 -9.31 2.06
CA ALA A 87 0.02 -7.97 1.79
C ALA A 87 -0.62 -6.94 2.71
N LEU A 88 0.17 -6.00 3.19
CA LEU A 88 -0.31 -4.83 3.91
C LEU A 88 -0.01 -3.60 3.06
N VAL A 89 -1.03 -2.80 2.81
CA VAL A 89 -0.89 -1.55 2.04
C VAL A 89 -0.96 -0.39 3.01
N HIS A 90 0.11 0.41 3.05
CA HIS A 90 0.22 1.57 3.93
C HIS A 90 0.15 2.83 3.09
N ILE A 91 -0.85 3.67 3.33
CA ILE A 91 -0.99 4.95 2.66
C ILE A 91 -0.83 6.05 3.70
N PHE A 92 0.20 6.87 3.55
CA PHE A 92 0.59 7.89 4.53
C PHE A 92 0.39 9.31 4.00
N ALA A 93 0.12 10.23 4.93
CA ALA A 93 0.45 11.64 4.69
C ALA A 93 1.99 11.76 4.77
N PRO A 94 2.61 12.71 4.04
CA PRO A 94 4.08 12.75 3.93
C PRO A 94 4.81 12.84 5.26
N LEU A 95 4.34 13.66 6.19
CA LEU A 95 4.99 13.80 7.50
C LEU A 95 4.89 12.54 8.33
N GLU A 96 3.75 11.85 8.25
CA GLU A 96 3.56 10.60 8.98
C GLU A 96 4.44 9.49 8.41
N ARG A 97 4.64 9.45 7.09
CA ARG A 97 5.54 8.48 6.48
C ARG A 97 6.96 8.63 6.98
N GLU A 98 7.44 9.87 7.03
CA GLU A 98 8.76 10.19 7.53
C GLU A 98 8.90 9.83 9.02
N ARG A 99 7.87 10.14 9.79
CA ARG A 99 7.85 9.91 11.22
C ARG A 99 7.92 8.43 11.60
N TYR A 100 7.12 7.59 10.93
CA TYR A 100 7.09 6.16 11.23
C TYR A 100 8.19 5.38 10.52
N ASN A 101 8.61 5.83 9.34
CA ASN A 101 9.75 5.30 8.60
C ASN A 101 9.80 3.77 8.55
N LEU A 102 8.74 3.16 8.04
CA LEU A 102 8.64 1.71 7.95
C LEU A 102 9.72 1.11 7.06
N GLU A 103 10.19 1.85 6.07
CA GLU A 103 11.25 1.39 5.17
C GLU A 103 12.53 1.10 5.92
N GLU A 104 12.87 1.93 6.92
CA GLU A 104 14.04 1.68 7.75
C GLU A 104 13.81 0.52 8.71
N LEU A 105 12.62 0.46 9.32
CA LEU A 105 12.27 -0.62 10.25
C LEU A 105 12.37 -1.98 9.57
N TRP A 106 11.98 -2.07 8.31
CA TRP A 106 11.98 -3.30 7.54
C TRP A 106 13.06 -3.30 6.46
N SER A 107 14.19 -2.64 6.70
CA SER A 107 15.27 -2.50 5.73
C SER A 107 15.96 -3.84 5.39
N ASP A 108 15.75 -4.89 6.19
CA ASP A 108 16.25 -6.22 5.87
C ASP A 108 15.49 -6.87 4.71
N GLY A 109 14.31 -6.36 4.39
CA GLY A 109 13.55 -6.82 3.24
C GLY A 109 14.10 -6.28 1.93
N LYS A 110 13.63 -6.85 0.83
CA LYS A 110 14.01 -6.37 -0.49
C LYS A 110 13.09 -5.20 -0.88
N ILE A 111 13.66 -4.01 -0.98
CA ILE A 111 12.92 -2.79 -1.28
C ILE A 111 13.00 -2.47 -2.77
N THR A 112 11.85 -2.26 -3.40
CA THR A 112 11.73 -1.85 -4.79
C THR A 112 10.93 -0.57 -4.86
N GLU A 113 11.50 0.46 -5.48
CA GLU A 113 10.80 1.73 -5.70
C GLU A 113 10.05 1.66 -7.02
N ILE A 114 8.79 2.08 -7.02
CA ILE A 114 7.98 2.15 -8.23
C ILE A 114 7.85 3.63 -8.62
N PRO A 115 8.25 4.01 -9.83
CA PRO A 115 8.18 5.40 -10.26
C PRO A 115 6.77 5.96 -10.23
N ASP A 116 6.64 7.25 -9.89
CA ASP A 116 5.36 7.94 -9.95
C ASP A 116 4.88 8.06 -11.40
N LEU A 117 3.56 8.00 -11.56
CA LEU A 117 2.94 8.32 -12.86
C LEU A 117 2.76 9.83 -12.94
N ASP A 118 3.11 10.39 -14.05
CA ASP A 118 2.92 11.82 -14.32
C ASP A 118 1.52 12.15 -14.84
#